data_687c39137d1babea549dc96343e466d4
#
_entry.id   687c39137d1babea549dc96343e466d4
#
_cell.length_a   1.000
_cell.length_b   1.000
_cell.length_c   1.000
_cell.angle_alpha   90.00
_cell.angle_beta   90.00
_cell.angle_gamma   90.00
#
_symmetry.space_group_name_H-M   'P 1'
#
loop_
_entity.id
_entity.type
_entity.pdbx_description
1 polymer ?
#
loop_
_entity_poly.entity_id
_entity_poly.type
_entity_poly.pdbx_seq_one_letter_code
_entity_poly.pdbx_strand_id
1 'polypeptide(L)'
;MNATNHRRVVVTGVAAISPFGLTVEDLWSGLIEGRSAVGPLSAFPVDGLPLRYAAEANSFTGHISEFGELEASRKKSIRKGLKVMCRETQMAVAAAQRALSDSGLVTGSSPTVTPERFGCVFGSDYMLTMPEDFTAAVERCRGSDGQFDFNRWGAEGLPSMTPLWLLKYLPNMPASHIAIFNDLRGPSNSLTVREASGHIAAGEAAITIKR
;
A
#
# COMPACT_ATOMS: atom_id res chain seq x y z
N MET A 1 33.48 30.86 -9.25
CA MET A 1 32.23 30.29 -8.63
C MET A 1 31.77 29.17 -9.53
N ASN A 2 31.99 27.90 -9.11
CA ASN A 2 31.55 26.78 -9.92
C ASN A 2 30.02 26.76 -9.89
N ALA A 3 29.41 26.89 -11.06
CA ALA A 3 27.98 26.62 -11.21
C ALA A 3 27.70 25.19 -10.70
N THR A 4 27.11 25.07 -9.54
CA THR A 4 26.66 23.79 -9.02
C THR A 4 25.66 23.26 -10.04
N ASN A 5 26.09 22.23 -10.76
CA ASN A 5 25.25 21.53 -11.72
C ASN A 5 24.10 20.83 -10.91
N HIS A 6 23.06 21.59 -10.64
CA HIS A 6 21.90 21.08 -9.92
C HIS A 6 21.16 20.11 -10.84
N ARG A 7 21.40 18.79 -10.65
CA ARG A 7 20.63 17.76 -11.32
C ARG A 7 19.14 18.00 -11.02
N ARG A 8 18.36 18.16 -12.07
CA ARG A 8 16.90 18.22 -11.93
C ARG A 8 16.36 16.82 -11.77
N VAL A 9 15.48 16.63 -10.80
CA VAL A 9 14.68 15.40 -10.63
C VAL A 9 13.30 15.68 -11.17
N VAL A 10 12.78 14.78 -11.98
CA VAL A 10 11.47 14.90 -12.62
C VAL A 10 10.60 13.70 -12.27
N VAL A 11 9.30 13.92 -12.27
CA VAL A 11 8.30 12.86 -12.18
C VAL A 11 7.98 12.41 -13.60
N THR A 12 8.14 11.14 -13.89
CA THR A 12 7.95 10.56 -15.24
C THR A 12 6.69 9.72 -15.36
N GLY A 13 6.07 9.36 -14.24
CA GLY A 13 4.81 8.63 -14.22
C GLY A 13 4.09 8.81 -12.90
N VAL A 14 2.77 8.82 -12.97
CA VAL A 14 1.88 8.99 -11.83
C VAL A 14 0.72 7.98 -11.87
N ALA A 15 0.20 7.62 -10.72
CA ALA A 15 -1.04 6.86 -10.60
C ALA A 15 -1.78 7.25 -9.33
N ALA A 16 -3.09 7.07 -9.33
CA ALA A 16 -3.92 7.30 -8.18
C ALA A 16 -4.92 6.17 -7.98
N ILE A 17 -5.14 5.80 -6.73
CA ILE A 17 -6.28 5.00 -6.27
C ILE A 17 -6.92 5.82 -5.16
N SER A 18 -8.15 6.22 -5.34
CA SER A 18 -8.84 7.15 -4.46
C SER A 18 -10.31 6.78 -4.31
N PRO A 19 -11.03 7.43 -3.39
CA PRO A 19 -12.48 7.28 -3.31
C PRO A 19 -13.23 7.74 -4.57
N PHE A 20 -12.61 8.54 -5.45
CA PHE A 20 -13.21 8.94 -6.71
C PHE A 20 -13.04 7.91 -7.83
N GLY A 21 -12.05 7.03 -7.74
CA GLY A 21 -11.78 6.01 -8.76
C GLY A 21 -10.35 5.50 -8.75
N LEU A 22 -9.98 4.84 -9.84
CA LEU A 22 -8.69 4.15 -9.97
C LEU A 22 -7.69 4.90 -10.85
N THR A 23 -8.02 6.09 -11.32
CA THR A 23 -7.16 6.86 -12.24
C THR A 23 -6.84 8.24 -11.66
N VAL A 24 -5.81 8.86 -12.21
CA VAL A 24 -5.47 10.25 -11.89
C VAL A 24 -6.57 11.19 -12.36
N GLU A 25 -7.18 10.88 -13.50
CA GLU A 25 -8.30 11.64 -14.08
C GLU A 25 -9.52 11.63 -13.17
N ASP A 26 -9.88 10.47 -12.59
CA ASP A 26 -10.98 10.35 -11.63
C ASP A 26 -10.75 11.24 -10.41
N LEU A 27 -9.53 11.16 -9.85
CA LEU A 27 -9.14 11.98 -8.71
C LEU A 27 -9.18 13.48 -9.07
N TRP A 28 -8.57 13.85 -10.19
CA TRP A 28 -8.49 15.24 -10.62
C TRP A 28 -9.86 15.86 -10.89
N SER A 29 -10.71 15.14 -11.62
CA SER A 29 -12.09 15.57 -11.86
C SER A 29 -12.87 15.77 -10.57
N GLY A 30 -12.74 14.83 -9.61
CA GLY A 30 -13.38 14.96 -8.29
C GLY A 30 -12.96 16.23 -7.56
N LEU A 31 -11.67 16.56 -7.62
CA LEU A 31 -11.11 17.72 -6.93
C LEU A 31 -11.53 19.04 -7.58
N ILE A 32 -11.42 19.17 -8.91
CA ILE A 32 -11.76 20.43 -9.60
C ILE A 32 -13.26 20.71 -9.62
N GLU A 33 -14.09 19.69 -9.59
CA GLU A 33 -15.55 19.81 -9.50
C GLU A 33 -16.03 20.04 -8.05
N GLY A 34 -15.13 20.01 -7.07
CA GLY A 34 -15.47 20.20 -5.66
C GLY A 34 -16.36 19.09 -5.10
N ARG A 35 -16.31 17.87 -5.69
CA ARG A 35 -17.09 16.72 -5.23
C ARG A 35 -16.57 16.21 -3.88
N SER A 36 -17.47 15.83 -2.99
CA SER A 36 -17.13 15.09 -1.78
C SER A 36 -17.31 13.60 -2.04
N ALA A 37 -16.31 12.81 -1.66
CA ALA A 37 -16.41 11.35 -1.67
C ALA A 37 -16.81 10.80 -0.28
N VAL A 38 -17.03 11.67 0.71
CA VAL A 38 -17.46 11.26 2.05
C VAL A 38 -18.93 10.83 2.00
N GLY A 39 -19.19 9.60 2.45
CA GLY A 39 -20.50 8.99 2.53
C GLY A 39 -20.64 8.10 3.77
N PRO A 40 -21.79 7.46 3.97
CA PRO A 40 -21.95 6.47 5.02
C PRO A 40 -20.91 5.34 4.87
N LEU A 41 -20.28 4.97 5.98
CA LEU A 41 -19.29 3.88 6.01
C LEU A 41 -19.97 2.55 5.65
N SER A 42 -19.40 1.82 4.69
CA SER A 42 -19.95 0.57 4.17
C SER A 42 -19.03 -0.64 4.33
N ALA A 43 -17.74 -0.44 4.60
CA ALA A 43 -16.75 -1.51 4.67
C ALA A 43 -17.00 -2.51 5.82
N PHE A 44 -17.64 -2.08 6.90
CA PHE A 44 -17.99 -2.92 8.05
C PHE A 44 -19.16 -2.32 8.84
N PRO A 45 -19.84 -3.11 9.72
CA PRO A 45 -20.93 -2.61 10.55
C PRO A 45 -20.46 -1.46 11.46
N VAL A 46 -21.27 -0.40 11.54
CA VAL A 46 -20.93 0.83 12.28
C VAL A 46 -21.59 0.92 13.65
N ASP A 47 -22.35 -0.09 14.06
CA ASP A 47 -23.04 -0.11 15.34
C ASP A 47 -22.03 -0.06 16.49
N GLY A 48 -22.21 0.92 17.38
CA GLY A 48 -21.28 1.15 18.48
C GLY A 48 -20.01 1.95 18.14
N LEU A 49 -19.82 2.34 16.89
CA LEU A 49 -18.68 3.18 16.50
C LEU A 49 -19.03 4.67 16.56
N PRO A 50 -18.08 5.52 16.98
CA PRO A 50 -18.28 6.97 17.01
C PRO A 50 -18.29 7.59 15.60
N LEU A 51 -17.64 6.95 14.62
CA LEU A 51 -17.53 7.40 13.23
C LEU A 51 -18.47 6.57 12.33
N ARG A 52 -19.28 7.27 11.53
CA ARG A 52 -20.26 6.64 10.63
C ARG A 52 -20.10 7.05 9.17
N TYR A 53 -19.14 7.92 8.88
CA TYR A 53 -18.89 8.47 7.55
C TYR A 53 -17.42 8.36 7.21
N ALA A 54 -17.11 7.97 6.00
CA ALA A 54 -15.75 7.92 5.47
C ALA A 54 -15.75 8.14 3.95
N ALA A 55 -14.59 8.45 3.41
CA ALA A 55 -14.35 8.40 1.97
C ALA A 55 -13.67 7.06 1.65
N GLU A 56 -14.42 6.13 1.08
CA GLU A 56 -14.00 4.75 0.82
C GLU A 56 -13.60 4.55 -0.63
N ALA A 57 -12.43 3.97 -0.88
CA ALA A 57 -11.97 3.62 -2.24
C ALA A 57 -12.63 2.33 -2.75
N ASN A 58 -13.97 2.32 -2.84
CA ASN A 58 -14.77 1.13 -3.14
C ASN A 58 -14.56 0.59 -4.56
N SER A 59 -14.08 1.43 -5.49
CA SER A 59 -13.72 1.01 -6.85
C SER A 59 -12.52 0.05 -6.88
N PHE A 60 -11.69 0.03 -5.84
CA PHE A 60 -10.58 -0.91 -5.73
C PHE A 60 -11.01 -2.15 -4.94
N THR A 61 -11.06 -3.29 -5.60
CA THR A 61 -11.48 -4.58 -5.00
C THR A 61 -10.29 -5.50 -4.68
N GLY A 62 -9.08 -5.14 -5.17
CA GLY A 62 -7.90 -6.01 -5.12
C GLY A 62 -7.87 -7.07 -6.21
N HIS A 63 -8.81 -7.01 -7.17
CA HIS A 63 -8.77 -7.91 -8.33
C HIS A 63 -7.57 -7.57 -9.22
N ILE A 64 -6.89 -8.60 -9.72
CA ILE A 64 -5.62 -8.46 -10.46
C ILE A 64 -5.71 -7.56 -11.71
N SER A 65 -6.89 -7.39 -12.29
CA SER A 65 -7.09 -6.45 -13.42
C SER A 65 -6.92 -4.99 -13.04
N GLU A 66 -7.02 -4.66 -11.76
CA GLU A 66 -6.90 -3.30 -11.25
C GLU A 66 -5.43 -2.87 -11.06
N PHE A 67 -4.50 -3.80 -11.24
CA PHE A 67 -3.05 -3.55 -11.16
C PHE A 67 -2.43 -3.01 -12.46
N GLY A 68 -3.25 -2.69 -13.45
CA GLY A 68 -2.82 -2.25 -14.78
C GLY A 68 -2.46 -3.41 -15.72
N GLU A 69 -1.85 -3.07 -16.86
CA GLU A 69 -1.38 -4.05 -17.81
C GLU A 69 -0.07 -4.68 -17.31
N LEU A 70 -0.09 -5.99 -17.14
CA LEU A 70 1.01 -6.75 -16.55
C LEU A 70 1.40 -7.92 -17.46
N GLU A 71 2.70 -8.17 -17.58
CA GLU A 71 3.20 -9.43 -18.14
C GLU A 71 2.64 -10.64 -17.37
N ALA A 72 2.46 -11.76 -18.07
CA ALA A 72 1.85 -12.97 -17.50
C ALA A 72 2.61 -13.48 -16.26
N SER A 73 3.93 -13.41 -16.28
CA SER A 73 4.81 -13.81 -15.15
C SER A 73 4.59 -12.94 -13.92
N ARG A 74 4.58 -11.62 -14.10
CA ARG A 74 4.34 -10.63 -13.03
C ARG A 74 2.93 -10.75 -12.47
N LYS A 75 1.93 -10.87 -13.35
CA LYS A 75 0.53 -11.11 -12.98
C LYS A 75 0.38 -12.35 -12.09
N LYS A 76 1.06 -13.45 -12.44
CA LYS A 76 1.08 -14.68 -11.65
C LYS A 76 1.76 -14.48 -10.30
N SER A 77 2.86 -13.74 -10.26
CA SER A 77 3.61 -13.44 -9.04
C SER A 77 2.80 -12.59 -8.07
N ILE A 78 2.19 -11.50 -8.55
CA ILE A 78 1.34 -10.63 -7.75
C ILE A 78 0.14 -11.41 -7.18
N ARG A 79 -0.57 -12.22 -8.01
CA ARG A 79 -1.67 -13.07 -7.53
C ARG A 79 -1.27 -13.97 -6.35
N LYS A 80 -0.08 -14.53 -6.39
CA LYS A 80 0.43 -15.36 -5.29
C LYS A 80 0.66 -14.52 -4.04
N GLY A 81 1.17 -13.30 -4.21
CA GLY A 81 1.47 -12.37 -3.12
C GLY A 81 0.24 -11.78 -2.46
N LEU A 82 -0.91 -11.67 -3.15
CA LEU A 82 -2.14 -11.09 -2.60
C LEU A 82 -2.56 -11.72 -1.27
N LYS A 83 -2.25 -12.99 -1.05
CA LYS A 83 -2.61 -13.73 0.19
C LYS A 83 -1.93 -13.20 1.45
N VAL A 84 -0.81 -12.49 1.28
CA VAL A 84 0.00 -11.93 2.38
C VAL A 84 0.07 -10.41 2.33
N MET A 85 -0.89 -9.78 1.67
CA MET A 85 -1.03 -8.33 1.58
C MET A 85 -2.35 -7.89 2.20
N CYS A 86 -2.29 -6.90 3.10
CA CYS A 86 -3.48 -6.15 3.49
C CYS A 86 -3.93 -5.25 2.34
N ARG A 87 -5.09 -4.64 2.47
CA ARG A 87 -5.69 -3.78 1.45
C ARG A 87 -4.76 -2.63 1.04
N GLU A 88 -4.14 -1.97 2.00
CA GLU A 88 -3.23 -0.85 1.77
C GLU A 88 -2.01 -1.29 0.95
N THR A 89 -1.45 -2.47 1.26
CA THR A 89 -0.35 -3.04 0.48
C THR A 89 -0.78 -3.39 -0.94
N GLN A 90 -2.00 -3.92 -1.13
CA GLN A 90 -2.54 -4.19 -2.47
C GLN A 90 -2.71 -2.90 -3.28
N MET A 91 -3.28 -1.84 -2.67
CA MET A 91 -3.42 -0.52 -3.30
C MET A 91 -2.06 0.07 -3.67
N ALA A 92 -1.08 -0.02 -2.78
CA ALA A 92 0.29 0.46 -3.03
C ALA A 92 0.95 -0.25 -4.21
N VAL A 93 0.86 -1.58 -4.27
CA VAL A 93 1.40 -2.36 -5.39
C VAL A 93 0.67 -2.02 -6.68
N ALA A 94 -0.67 -1.92 -6.66
CA ALA A 94 -1.45 -1.58 -7.85
C ALA A 94 -1.10 -0.17 -8.37
N ALA A 95 -1.02 0.82 -7.49
CA ALA A 95 -0.62 2.18 -7.85
C ALA A 95 0.81 2.21 -8.43
N ALA A 96 1.75 1.49 -7.82
CA ALA A 96 3.12 1.41 -8.31
C ALA A 96 3.21 0.78 -9.72
N GLN A 97 2.46 -0.31 -9.98
CA GLN A 97 2.44 -0.92 -11.32
C GLN A 97 1.87 0.04 -12.37
N ARG A 98 0.81 0.77 -12.03
CA ARG A 98 0.20 1.77 -12.92
C ARG A 98 1.13 2.95 -13.17
N ALA A 99 1.81 3.47 -12.14
CA ALA A 99 2.78 4.55 -12.28
C ALA A 99 4.00 4.12 -13.13
N LEU A 100 4.46 2.87 -12.99
CA LEU A 100 5.50 2.30 -13.86
C LEU A 100 5.04 2.22 -15.32
N SER A 101 3.81 1.79 -15.56
CA SER A 101 3.21 1.76 -16.90
C SER A 101 3.12 3.16 -17.50
N ASP A 102 2.64 4.14 -16.75
CA ASP A 102 2.51 5.53 -17.16
C ASP A 102 3.87 6.17 -17.48
N SER A 103 4.91 5.84 -16.72
CA SER A 103 6.27 6.34 -16.92
C SER A 103 6.95 5.78 -18.17
N GLY A 104 6.46 4.70 -18.76
CA GLY A 104 7.13 3.95 -19.81
C GLY A 104 8.41 3.22 -19.37
N LEU A 105 8.71 3.20 -18.07
CA LEU A 105 9.87 2.48 -17.54
C LEU A 105 9.62 0.97 -17.50
N VAL A 106 10.52 0.22 -18.08
CA VAL A 106 10.48 -1.24 -18.09
C VAL A 106 11.33 -1.78 -16.95
N THR A 107 10.78 -2.75 -16.20
CA THR A 107 11.47 -3.49 -15.13
C THR A 107 11.45 -4.98 -15.43
N GLY A 108 12.36 -5.74 -14.84
CA GLY A 108 12.46 -7.19 -15.07
C GLY A 108 13.52 -7.57 -16.09
N SER A 109 13.19 -8.43 -17.07
CA SER A 109 14.18 -9.09 -17.93
C SER A 109 14.95 -8.20 -18.92
N SER A 110 14.42 -7.04 -19.26
CA SER A 110 15.12 -6.05 -20.12
C SER A 110 14.85 -4.65 -19.58
N PRO A 111 15.41 -4.28 -18.45
CA PRO A 111 15.04 -3.07 -17.75
C PRO A 111 15.56 -1.81 -18.44
N THR A 112 14.77 -0.74 -18.45
CA THR A 112 15.18 0.60 -18.89
C THR A 112 16.26 1.18 -17.98
N VAL A 113 16.19 0.87 -16.68
CA VAL A 113 17.17 1.23 -15.66
C VAL A 113 17.67 -0.03 -15.01
N THR A 114 18.97 -0.18 -14.78
CA THR A 114 19.52 -1.37 -14.12
C THR A 114 18.90 -1.53 -12.73
N PRO A 115 18.60 -2.76 -12.29
CA PRO A 115 17.93 -3.02 -11.02
C PRO A 115 18.60 -2.35 -9.82
N GLU A 116 19.93 -2.31 -9.81
CA GLU A 116 20.74 -1.72 -8.72
C GLU A 116 20.62 -0.20 -8.64
N ARG A 117 20.16 0.44 -9.69
CA ARG A 117 19.92 1.90 -9.77
C ARG A 117 18.45 2.28 -9.63
N PHE A 118 17.58 1.30 -9.50
CA PHE A 118 16.14 1.52 -9.34
C PHE A 118 15.73 1.14 -7.92
N GLY A 119 15.41 2.12 -7.10
CA GLY A 119 15.00 1.94 -5.71
C GLY A 119 13.50 2.14 -5.51
N CYS A 120 13.07 1.95 -4.26
CA CYS A 120 11.69 2.18 -3.83
C CYS A 120 11.68 2.92 -2.49
N VAL A 121 11.28 4.18 -2.49
CA VAL A 121 11.01 4.93 -1.26
C VAL A 121 9.49 5.06 -1.11
N PHE A 122 8.96 4.53 -0.03
CA PHE A 122 7.52 4.45 0.21
C PHE A 122 7.14 5.19 1.49
N GLY A 123 6.11 6.03 1.40
CA GLY A 123 5.51 6.70 2.55
C GLY A 123 4.17 6.07 2.89
N SER A 124 3.97 5.66 4.14
CA SER A 124 2.72 5.08 4.63
C SER A 124 2.35 5.62 6.01
N ASP A 125 1.12 5.40 6.38
CA ASP A 125 0.70 5.43 7.78
C ASP A 125 0.61 3.99 8.29
N TYR A 126 -0.23 3.73 9.27
CA TYR A 126 -0.46 2.39 9.80
C TYR A 126 -1.10 1.47 8.74
N MET A 127 -0.67 0.22 8.74
CA MET A 127 -1.38 -0.86 8.07
C MET A 127 -2.49 -1.33 9.00
N LEU A 128 -3.73 -1.10 8.64
CA LEU A 128 -4.87 -1.43 9.48
C LEU A 128 -5.18 -2.94 9.41
N THR A 129 -5.25 -3.56 10.57
CA THR A 129 -5.69 -4.94 10.70
C THR A 129 -7.20 -5.01 10.61
N MET A 130 -7.71 -5.88 9.74
CA MET A 130 -9.14 -6.15 9.68
C MET A 130 -9.59 -6.94 10.91
N PRO A 131 -10.74 -6.60 11.52
CA PRO A 131 -11.25 -7.30 12.70
C PRO A 131 -11.34 -8.81 12.51
N GLU A 132 -11.71 -9.27 11.32
CA GLU A 132 -11.87 -10.69 10.98
C GLU A 132 -10.60 -11.51 11.17
N ASP A 133 -9.42 -10.90 10.96
CA ASP A 133 -8.13 -11.57 11.15
C ASP A 133 -7.87 -11.92 12.62
N PHE A 134 -8.54 -11.24 13.58
CA PHE A 134 -8.34 -11.41 15.02
C PHE A 134 -9.51 -12.06 15.75
N THR A 135 -10.70 -12.02 15.19
CA THR A 135 -11.94 -12.44 15.88
C THR A 135 -11.81 -13.82 16.51
N ALA A 136 -11.35 -14.82 15.76
CA ALA A 136 -11.24 -16.19 16.28
C ALA A 136 -10.24 -16.30 17.45
N ALA A 137 -9.14 -15.55 17.40
CA ALA A 137 -8.13 -15.54 18.45
C ALA A 137 -8.65 -14.82 19.72
N VAL A 138 -9.34 -13.70 19.54
CA VAL A 138 -9.96 -12.94 20.63
C VAL A 138 -11.04 -13.77 21.34
N GLU A 139 -11.91 -14.43 20.57
CA GLU A 139 -12.96 -15.29 21.14
C GLU A 139 -12.39 -16.44 21.99
N ARG A 140 -11.27 -17.05 21.57
CA ARG A 140 -10.59 -18.07 22.37
C ARG A 140 -10.01 -17.56 23.67
N CYS A 141 -9.68 -16.28 23.73
CA CYS A 141 -9.14 -15.64 24.93
C CYS A 141 -10.23 -15.02 25.81
N ARG A 142 -11.50 -15.28 25.54
CA ARG A 142 -12.60 -14.78 26.37
C ARG A 142 -12.72 -15.62 27.64
N GLY A 143 -12.71 -14.96 28.80
CA GLY A 143 -12.91 -15.56 30.12
C GLY A 143 -14.36 -15.97 30.39
N SER A 144 -14.62 -16.62 31.52
CA SER A 144 -15.96 -17.00 31.97
C SER A 144 -16.88 -15.81 32.24
N ASP A 145 -16.30 -14.63 32.48
CA ASP A 145 -16.97 -13.34 32.62
C ASP A 145 -17.31 -12.66 31.29
N GLY A 146 -16.94 -13.28 30.19
CA GLY A 146 -17.13 -12.76 28.84
C GLY A 146 -16.10 -11.68 28.42
N GLN A 147 -15.12 -11.35 29.28
CA GLN A 147 -14.09 -10.37 28.98
C GLN A 147 -12.87 -11.02 28.35
N PHE A 148 -12.10 -10.21 27.59
CA PHE A 148 -10.84 -10.67 27.00
C PHE A 148 -9.77 -10.83 28.09
N ASP A 149 -9.15 -12.03 28.17
CA ASP A 149 -8.05 -12.33 29.07
C ASP A 149 -6.75 -12.47 28.28
N PHE A 150 -5.89 -11.45 28.42
CA PHE A 150 -4.61 -11.42 27.71
C PHE A 150 -3.65 -12.54 28.15
N ASN A 151 -3.77 -13.09 29.35
CA ASN A 151 -2.90 -14.17 29.81
C ASN A 151 -3.09 -15.46 29.00
N ARG A 152 -4.24 -15.63 28.35
CA ARG A 152 -4.53 -16.76 27.48
C ARG A 152 -4.01 -16.56 26.05
N TRP A 153 -3.60 -15.34 25.69
CA TRP A 153 -3.26 -15.00 24.31
C TRP A 153 -2.15 -15.89 23.72
N GLY A 154 -1.05 -16.09 24.45
CA GLY A 154 0.09 -16.91 23.99
C GLY A 154 -0.25 -18.36 23.73
N ALA A 155 -1.06 -18.97 24.61
CA ALA A 155 -1.40 -20.40 24.55
C ALA A 155 -2.61 -20.71 23.67
N GLU A 156 -3.59 -19.83 23.59
CA GLU A 156 -4.87 -20.08 22.95
C GLU A 156 -5.17 -19.15 21.77
N GLY A 157 -4.85 -17.87 21.87
CA GLY A 157 -5.10 -16.87 20.82
C GLY A 157 -4.16 -17.03 19.64
N LEU A 158 -2.85 -16.92 19.87
CA LEU A 158 -1.84 -16.97 18.80
C LEU A 158 -1.94 -18.23 17.92
N PRO A 159 -2.15 -19.44 18.42
CA PRO A 159 -2.32 -20.62 17.57
C PRO A 159 -3.53 -20.57 16.64
N SER A 160 -4.49 -19.69 16.92
CA SER A 160 -5.69 -19.49 16.09
C SER A 160 -5.52 -18.42 15.04
N MET A 161 -4.41 -17.67 15.06
CA MET A 161 -4.08 -16.69 14.05
C MET A 161 -3.59 -17.36 12.77
N THR A 162 -3.87 -16.73 11.63
CA THR A 162 -3.29 -17.15 10.36
C THR A 162 -1.76 -17.09 10.44
N PRO A 163 -1.02 -18.16 10.11
CA PRO A 163 0.43 -18.11 10.07
C PRO A 163 0.91 -16.94 9.18
N LEU A 164 1.97 -16.25 9.61
CA LEU A 164 2.54 -15.09 8.91
C LEU A 164 1.59 -13.89 8.81
N TRP A 165 0.54 -13.81 9.62
CA TRP A 165 -0.40 -12.68 9.65
C TRP A 165 0.32 -11.32 9.76
N LEU A 166 1.43 -11.27 10.51
CA LEU A 166 2.20 -10.04 10.69
C LEU A 166 2.74 -9.48 9.38
N LEU A 167 3.07 -10.33 8.39
CA LEU A 167 3.54 -9.86 7.08
C LEU A 167 2.51 -9.02 6.33
N LYS A 168 1.22 -9.17 6.64
CA LYS A 168 0.18 -8.33 6.03
C LYS A 168 0.25 -6.87 6.52
N TYR A 169 0.73 -6.64 7.75
CA TYR A 169 0.53 -5.40 8.48
C TYR A 169 1.80 -4.63 8.84
N LEU A 170 2.95 -5.08 8.36
CA LEU A 170 4.19 -4.34 8.54
C LEU A 170 4.26 -3.16 7.57
N PRO A 171 4.56 -1.93 8.03
CA PRO A 171 4.53 -0.73 7.20
C PRO A 171 5.60 -0.69 6.09
N ASN A 172 6.62 -1.55 6.17
CA ASN A 172 7.62 -1.71 5.11
C ASN A 172 7.18 -2.69 3.99
N MET A 173 6.10 -3.43 4.18
CA MET A 173 5.68 -4.45 3.20
C MET A 173 5.26 -3.88 1.85
N PRO A 174 4.60 -2.71 1.74
CA PRO A 174 4.36 -2.10 0.44
C PRO A 174 5.63 -1.90 -0.38
N ALA A 175 6.66 -1.27 0.20
CA ALA A 175 7.96 -1.08 -0.46
C ALA A 175 8.61 -2.42 -0.85
N SER A 176 8.57 -3.40 0.05
CA SER A 176 9.13 -4.73 -0.18
C SER A 176 8.45 -5.46 -1.33
N HIS A 177 7.12 -5.48 -1.37
CA HIS A 177 6.38 -6.12 -2.45
C HIS A 177 6.58 -5.40 -3.80
N ILE A 178 6.59 -4.07 -3.82
CA ILE A 178 6.89 -3.29 -5.02
C ILE A 178 8.28 -3.64 -5.55
N ALA A 179 9.29 -3.68 -4.67
CA ALA A 179 10.65 -4.02 -5.04
C ALA A 179 10.78 -5.46 -5.58
N ILE A 180 10.15 -6.43 -4.90
CA ILE A 180 10.19 -7.85 -5.29
C ILE A 180 9.55 -8.05 -6.68
N PHE A 181 8.36 -7.48 -6.93
CA PHE A 181 7.64 -7.71 -8.18
C PHE A 181 8.28 -7.01 -9.38
N ASN A 182 9.13 -6.02 -9.14
CA ASN A 182 9.76 -5.21 -10.19
C ASN A 182 11.28 -5.37 -10.24
N ASP A 183 11.85 -6.25 -9.40
CA ASP A 183 13.30 -6.46 -9.28
C ASP A 183 14.07 -5.17 -9.02
N LEU A 184 13.57 -4.35 -8.06
CA LEU A 184 14.21 -3.09 -7.68
C LEU A 184 15.25 -3.38 -6.58
N ARG A 185 16.53 -3.15 -6.86
CA ARG A 185 17.65 -3.48 -5.97
C ARG A 185 18.42 -2.24 -5.52
N GLY A 186 18.00 -1.06 -5.96
CA GLY A 186 18.56 0.22 -5.56
C GLY A 186 18.17 0.65 -4.15
N PRO A 187 18.48 1.89 -3.76
CA PRO A 187 18.15 2.42 -2.45
C PRO A 187 16.65 2.29 -2.17
N SER A 188 16.32 1.67 -1.04
CA SER A 188 14.92 1.43 -0.64
C SER A 188 14.72 1.82 0.81
N ASN A 189 13.62 2.53 1.08
CA ASN A 189 13.24 2.93 2.43
C ASN A 189 11.71 2.97 2.58
N SER A 190 11.26 2.83 3.82
CA SER A 190 9.85 2.98 4.18
C SER A 190 9.72 3.97 5.33
N LEU A 191 8.91 5.00 5.13
CA LEU A 191 8.74 6.11 6.06
C LEU A 191 7.30 6.10 6.61
N THR A 192 7.17 6.05 7.93
CA THR A 192 5.88 6.04 8.61
C THR A 192 5.79 7.23 9.54
N VAL A 193 5.31 8.34 9.01
CA VAL A 193 5.16 9.64 9.70
C VAL A 193 3.78 10.24 9.41
N ARG A 194 2.77 9.40 9.36
CA ARG A 194 1.36 9.73 9.10
C ARG A 194 1.17 10.49 7.78
N GLU A 195 0.40 11.55 7.80
CA GLU A 195 0.01 12.37 6.63
C GLU A 195 1.22 12.94 5.87
N ALA A 196 2.34 13.14 6.55
CA ALA A 196 3.57 13.66 5.94
C ALA A 196 4.38 12.59 5.18
N SER A 197 4.09 11.30 5.35
CA SER A 197 4.91 10.18 4.85
C SER A 197 5.18 10.27 3.35
N GLY A 198 4.15 10.51 2.54
CA GLY A 198 4.29 10.58 1.08
C GLY A 198 5.17 11.74 0.62
N HIS A 199 5.02 12.91 1.24
CA HIS A 199 5.83 14.09 0.91
C HIS A 199 7.30 13.89 1.28
N ILE A 200 7.56 13.30 2.45
CA ILE A 200 8.93 13.01 2.91
C ILE A 200 9.56 11.94 2.03
N ALA A 201 8.81 10.90 1.64
CA ALA A 201 9.28 9.86 0.72
C ALA A 201 9.69 10.45 -0.65
N ALA A 202 8.88 11.35 -1.21
CA ALA A 202 9.21 12.04 -2.45
C ALA A 202 10.48 12.91 -2.30
N GLY A 203 10.62 13.61 -1.18
CA GLY A 203 11.81 14.41 -0.87
C GLY A 203 13.06 13.54 -0.73
N GLU A 204 13.00 12.43 -0.03
CA GLU A 204 14.11 11.48 0.12
C GLU A 204 14.51 10.86 -1.22
N ALA A 205 13.54 10.43 -2.03
CA ALA A 205 13.81 9.92 -3.37
C ALA A 205 14.53 10.97 -4.24
N ALA A 206 14.07 12.23 -4.21
CA ALA A 206 14.69 13.30 -4.94
C ALA A 206 16.15 13.59 -4.49
N ILE A 207 16.41 13.57 -3.19
CA ILE A 207 17.76 13.73 -2.63
C ILE A 207 18.66 12.56 -3.03
N THR A 208 18.14 11.34 -2.98
CA THR A 208 18.88 10.13 -3.38
C THR A 208 19.29 10.16 -4.85
N ILE A 209 18.41 10.61 -5.75
CA ILE A 209 18.72 10.75 -7.19
C ILE A 209 19.76 11.85 -7.44
N LYS A 210 19.78 12.91 -6.63
CA LYS A 210 20.74 14.01 -6.77
C LYS A 210 22.16 13.66 -6.35
N ARG A 211 22.33 12.71 -5.43
CA ARG A 211 23.62 12.21 -4.96
C ARG A 211 24.31 11.31 -6.00
#